data_4202288c4535752e4d904a24270b8077
#
_entry.id   4202288c4535752e4d904a24270b8077
#
_cell.length_a   1.000
_cell.length_b   1.000
_cell.length_c   1.000
_cell.angle_alpha   90.00
_cell.angle_beta   90.00
_cell.angle_gamma   90.00
#
_symmetry.space_group_name_H-M   'P 1'
#
loop_
_entity.id
_entity.type
_entity.pdbx_description
1 polymer ?
#
loop_
_entity_poly.entity_id
_entity_poly.type
_entity_poly.pdbx_seq_one_letter_code
_entity_poly.pdbx_strand_id
1 'polypeptide(L)'
;MFLFGSFVILFNLIYERLNSMTRIEFNTLVLRQSSSLKLYALHFTKDSDDANDLVQDTLLKAITYYNKFKEGTNLKGWLYTIMKNTFINNYRRLVKVNNIVTQSDDILPANLLYSAASNSAEGKFVLEDVNKALSNLSGEYYTPFTMYFEGYKYHEIAEELNIPIGTVKTRIHVARKLLKSQLKDYAAGRTGKVVYED
;
A
#
# COMPACT_ATOMS: atom_id res chain seq x y z
N MET A 1 -26.49 39.78 -13.50
CA MET A 1 -25.38 38.94 -13.90
C MET A 1 -24.78 38.09 -12.75
N PHE A 2 -25.00 38.44 -11.50
CA PHE A 2 -24.51 37.70 -10.32
C PHE A 2 -25.28 36.44 -9.94
N LEU A 3 -26.57 36.33 -10.27
CA LEU A 3 -27.45 35.21 -9.89
C LEU A 3 -27.16 33.92 -10.70
N PHE A 4 -26.68 34.05 -11.94
CA PHE A 4 -26.39 32.90 -12.79
C PHE A 4 -25.12 32.15 -12.35
N GLY A 5 -24.12 32.87 -11.85
CA GLY A 5 -22.89 32.26 -11.30
C GLY A 5 -23.14 31.45 -10.03
N SER A 6 -23.98 31.96 -9.11
CA SER A 6 -24.33 31.24 -7.90
C SER A 6 -25.16 29.96 -8.18
N PHE A 7 -26.02 30.00 -9.19
CA PHE A 7 -26.83 28.85 -9.57
C PHE A 7 -25.98 27.74 -10.19
N VAL A 8 -25.00 28.08 -11.04
CA VAL A 8 -24.08 27.12 -11.65
C VAL A 8 -23.19 26.49 -10.58
N ILE A 9 -22.68 27.27 -9.63
CA ILE A 9 -21.87 26.76 -8.52
C ILE A 9 -22.71 25.81 -7.64
N LEU A 10 -23.94 26.20 -7.29
CA LEU A 10 -24.83 25.36 -6.49
C LEU A 10 -25.21 24.08 -7.23
N PHE A 11 -25.48 24.15 -8.53
CA PHE A 11 -25.79 23.00 -9.37
C PHE A 11 -24.59 22.03 -9.46
N ASN A 12 -23.37 22.54 -9.65
CA ASN A 12 -22.15 21.72 -9.65
C ASN A 12 -21.89 21.07 -8.30
N LEU A 13 -22.09 21.78 -7.19
CA LEU A 13 -21.95 21.21 -5.84
C LEU A 13 -23.00 20.11 -5.56
N ILE A 14 -24.23 20.30 -6.02
CA ILE A 14 -25.29 19.29 -5.90
C ILE A 14 -24.96 18.09 -6.80
N TYR A 15 -24.50 18.33 -8.03
CA TYR A 15 -24.14 17.28 -8.98
C TYR A 15 -22.95 16.46 -8.49
N GLU A 16 -21.91 17.08 -7.96
CA GLU A 16 -20.76 16.39 -7.34
C GLU A 16 -21.20 15.56 -6.12
N ARG A 17 -22.12 16.11 -5.31
CA ARG A 17 -22.62 15.42 -4.12
C ARG A 17 -23.54 14.23 -4.47
N LEU A 18 -24.29 14.31 -5.56
CA LEU A 18 -25.13 13.21 -6.06
C LEU A 18 -24.30 12.10 -6.73
N ASN A 19 -23.13 12.44 -7.29
CA ASN A 19 -22.24 11.50 -7.96
C ASN A 19 -21.14 10.95 -7.05
N SER A 20 -20.97 11.47 -5.83
CA SER A 20 -20.00 10.94 -4.88
C SER A 20 -20.50 9.63 -4.26
N MET A 21 -19.62 8.66 -4.16
CA MET A 21 -19.89 7.36 -3.54
C MET A 21 -20.41 7.55 -2.11
N THR A 22 -21.56 6.99 -1.82
CA THR A 22 -22.13 7.02 -0.47
C THR A 22 -21.32 6.14 0.49
N ARG A 23 -21.42 6.42 1.79
CA ARG A 23 -20.76 5.61 2.82
C ARG A 23 -21.25 4.15 2.79
N ILE A 24 -22.52 3.92 2.42
CA ILE A 24 -23.08 2.57 2.32
C ILE A 24 -22.46 1.81 1.14
N GLU A 25 -22.36 2.46 -0.01
CA GLU A 25 -21.71 1.89 -1.20
C GLU A 25 -20.24 1.58 -0.92
N PHE A 26 -19.53 2.51 -0.30
CA PHE A 26 -18.13 2.30 0.11
C PHE A 26 -17.99 1.09 1.04
N ASN A 27 -18.80 1.01 2.10
CA ASN A 27 -18.77 -0.12 3.04
C ASN A 27 -19.02 -1.45 2.32
N THR A 28 -19.97 -1.47 1.38
CA THR A 28 -20.27 -2.65 0.57
C THR A 28 -19.07 -3.06 -0.28
N LEU A 29 -18.40 -2.09 -0.93
CA LEU A 29 -17.22 -2.34 -1.74
C LEU A 29 -16.04 -2.85 -0.90
N VAL A 30 -15.84 -2.29 0.30
CA VAL A 30 -14.80 -2.69 1.25
C VAL A 30 -15.05 -4.14 1.72
N LEU A 31 -16.28 -4.47 2.12
CA LEU A 31 -16.63 -5.81 2.60
C LEU A 31 -16.45 -6.89 1.50
N ARG A 32 -16.72 -6.56 0.24
CA ARG A 32 -16.48 -7.45 -0.90
C ARG A 32 -15.01 -7.82 -1.09
N GLN A 33 -14.06 -7.03 -0.53
CA GLN A 33 -12.63 -7.33 -0.62
C GLN A 33 -12.15 -8.32 0.45
N SER A 34 -13.00 -8.72 1.40
CA SER A 34 -12.63 -9.57 2.54
C SER A 34 -11.88 -10.83 2.13
N SER A 35 -12.38 -11.60 1.14
CA SER A 35 -11.74 -12.83 0.67
C SER A 35 -10.35 -12.59 0.07
N SER A 36 -10.20 -11.52 -0.73
CA SER A 36 -8.91 -11.15 -1.29
C SER A 36 -7.93 -10.72 -0.20
N LEU A 37 -8.40 -9.96 0.79
CA LEU A 37 -7.58 -9.52 1.92
C LEU A 37 -7.14 -10.71 2.78
N LYS A 38 -7.96 -11.74 2.95
CA LYS A 38 -7.61 -12.93 3.71
C LYS A 38 -6.40 -13.66 3.13
N LEU A 39 -6.31 -13.76 1.80
CA LEU A 39 -5.14 -14.36 1.14
C LEU A 39 -3.85 -13.58 1.47
N TYR A 40 -3.91 -12.24 1.46
CA TYR A 40 -2.76 -11.41 1.82
C TYR A 40 -2.45 -11.48 3.32
N ALA A 41 -3.47 -11.49 4.19
CA ALA A 41 -3.27 -11.60 5.62
C ALA A 41 -2.55 -12.90 6.00
N LEU A 42 -2.91 -14.04 5.39
CA LEU A 42 -2.24 -15.32 5.59
C LEU A 42 -0.74 -15.29 5.24
N HIS A 43 -0.34 -14.48 4.25
CA HIS A 43 1.08 -14.29 3.94
C HIS A 43 1.84 -13.57 5.07
N PHE A 44 1.17 -12.67 5.78
CA PHE A 44 1.78 -11.92 6.87
C PHE A 44 1.82 -12.72 8.16
N THR A 45 0.72 -13.37 8.52
CA THR A 45 0.53 -13.99 9.83
C THR A 45 0.94 -15.46 9.85
N LYS A 46 0.82 -16.16 8.71
CA LYS A 46 1.01 -17.61 8.57
C LYS A 46 0.04 -18.45 9.42
N ASP A 47 -0.89 -17.82 10.10
CA ASP A 47 -1.94 -18.40 10.91
C ASP A 47 -3.31 -17.90 10.44
N SER A 48 -4.33 -18.76 10.50
CA SER A 48 -5.67 -18.44 9.97
C SER A 48 -6.45 -17.50 10.88
N ASP A 49 -6.28 -17.61 12.19
CA ASP A 49 -7.03 -16.81 13.16
C ASP A 49 -6.43 -15.41 13.22
N ASP A 50 -5.10 -15.31 13.30
CA ASP A 50 -4.38 -14.03 13.17
C ASP A 50 -4.67 -13.33 11.84
N ALA A 51 -4.81 -14.10 10.75
CA ALA A 51 -5.18 -13.55 9.45
C ALA A 51 -6.60 -12.99 9.45
N ASN A 52 -7.56 -13.68 10.07
CA ASN A 52 -8.93 -13.20 10.20
C ASN A 52 -8.97 -11.90 11.03
N ASP A 53 -8.25 -11.85 12.14
CA ASP A 53 -8.17 -10.66 13.00
C ASP A 53 -7.55 -9.48 12.24
N LEU A 54 -6.47 -9.72 11.50
CA LEU A 54 -5.85 -8.69 10.67
C LEU A 54 -6.79 -8.15 9.58
N VAL A 55 -7.60 -9.02 8.97
CA VAL A 55 -8.63 -8.60 8.01
C VAL A 55 -9.69 -7.75 8.69
N GLN A 56 -10.22 -8.18 9.85
CA GLN A 56 -11.24 -7.43 10.58
C GLN A 56 -10.72 -6.04 10.99
N ASP A 57 -9.53 -5.96 11.55
CA ASP A 57 -8.86 -4.69 11.88
C ASP A 57 -8.70 -3.78 10.66
N THR A 58 -8.36 -4.37 9.50
CA THR A 58 -8.20 -3.63 8.25
C THR A 58 -9.54 -3.05 7.77
N LEU A 59 -10.60 -3.87 7.77
CA LEU A 59 -11.94 -3.44 7.37
C LEU A 59 -12.48 -2.36 8.29
N LEU A 60 -12.31 -2.53 9.60
CA LEU A 60 -12.74 -1.53 10.60
C LEU A 60 -12.03 -0.19 10.39
N LYS A 61 -10.71 -0.22 10.18
CA LYS A 61 -9.92 0.99 9.87
C LYS A 61 -10.33 1.63 8.56
N ALA A 62 -10.60 0.82 7.52
CA ALA A 62 -11.04 1.33 6.24
C ALA A 62 -12.39 2.08 6.36
N ILE A 63 -13.36 1.50 7.07
CA ILE A 63 -14.66 2.11 7.32
C ILE A 63 -14.53 3.39 8.18
N THR A 64 -13.65 3.36 9.18
CA THR A 64 -13.37 4.51 10.04
C THR A 64 -12.73 5.67 9.27
N TYR A 65 -11.81 5.35 8.37
CA TYR A 65 -11.07 6.34 7.57
C TYR A 65 -11.64 6.53 6.15
N TYR A 66 -12.92 6.24 5.94
CA TYR A 66 -13.60 6.37 4.66
C TYR A 66 -13.29 7.69 3.93
N ASN A 67 -13.32 8.82 4.62
CA ASN A 67 -13.05 10.16 4.06
C ASN A 67 -11.58 10.39 3.64
N LYS A 68 -10.67 9.46 3.92
CA LYS A 68 -9.29 9.46 3.41
C LYS A 68 -9.14 8.67 2.11
N PHE A 69 -10.14 7.90 1.74
CA PHE A 69 -10.15 7.23 0.44
C PHE A 69 -10.54 8.22 -0.65
N LYS A 70 -9.72 8.28 -1.70
CA LYS A 70 -10.03 9.10 -2.88
C LYS A 70 -10.77 8.22 -3.89
N GLU A 71 -11.99 8.57 -4.18
CA GLU A 71 -12.83 7.90 -5.17
C GLU A 71 -12.15 7.86 -6.54
N GLY A 72 -12.42 6.80 -7.32
CA GLY A 72 -11.74 6.58 -8.61
C GLY A 72 -10.30 6.06 -8.51
N THR A 73 -9.78 5.84 -7.27
CA THR A 73 -8.46 5.23 -7.07
C THR A 73 -8.58 3.73 -6.76
N ASN A 74 -7.44 3.04 -6.68
CA ASN A 74 -7.38 1.60 -6.42
C ASN A 74 -7.73 1.28 -4.96
N LEU A 75 -9.00 0.93 -4.69
CA LEU A 75 -9.48 0.54 -3.36
C LEU A 75 -8.71 -0.64 -2.79
N LYS A 76 -8.44 -1.68 -3.59
CA LYS A 76 -7.71 -2.87 -3.14
C LYS A 76 -6.29 -2.52 -2.66
N GLY A 77 -5.58 -1.67 -3.42
CA GLY A 77 -4.24 -1.18 -3.05
C GLY A 77 -4.27 -0.33 -1.78
N TRP A 78 -5.32 0.48 -1.58
CA TRP A 78 -5.49 1.27 -0.38
C TRP A 78 -5.75 0.39 0.85
N LEU A 79 -6.63 -0.61 0.75
CA LEU A 79 -6.88 -1.60 1.79
C LEU A 79 -5.63 -2.41 2.15
N TYR A 80 -4.88 -2.84 1.14
CA TYR A 80 -3.61 -3.52 1.35
C TYR A 80 -2.61 -2.67 2.13
N THR A 81 -2.55 -1.36 1.85
CA THR A 81 -1.70 -0.42 2.60
C THR A 81 -2.12 -0.32 4.07
N ILE A 82 -3.44 -0.27 4.34
CA ILE A 82 -3.95 -0.28 5.71
C ILE A 82 -3.56 -1.57 6.42
N MET A 83 -3.77 -2.73 5.77
CA MET A 83 -3.45 -4.05 6.31
C MET A 83 -1.97 -4.18 6.65
N LYS A 84 -1.08 -3.86 5.71
CA LYS A 84 0.36 -3.89 5.92
C LYS A 84 0.78 -3.04 7.11
N ASN A 85 0.30 -1.78 7.15
CA ASN A 85 0.63 -0.87 8.25
C ASN A 85 0.08 -1.37 9.60
N THR A 86 -1.09 -2.00 9.59
CA THR A 86 -1.69 -2.58 10.80
C THR A 86 -0.83 -3.73 11.31
N PHE A 87 -0.46 -4.66 10.44
CA PHE A 87 0.40 -5.79 10.78
C PHE A 87 1.75 -5.33 11.34
N ILE A 88 2.44 -4.41 10.64
CA ILE A 88 3.74 -3.89 11.08
C ILE A 88 3.64 -3.20 12.44
N ASN A 89 2.60 -2.39 12.67
CA ASN A 89 2.41 -1.72 13.96
C ASN A 89 2.13 -2.71 15.10
N ASN A 90 1.32 -3.75 14.85
CA ASN A 90 1.06 -4.81 15.82
C ASN A 90 2.32 -5.61 16.12
N TYR A 91 3.07 -6.00 15.09
CA TYR A 91 4.34 -6.70 15.24
C TYR A 91 5.36 -5.89 16.06
N ARG A 92 5.57 -4.61 15.74
CA ARG A 92 6.46 -3.73 16.50
C ARG A 92 6.04 -3.57 17.95
N ARG A 93 4.74 -3.51 18.22
CA ARG A 93 4.23 -3.47 19.59
C ARG A 93 4.57 -4.75 20.36
N LEU A 94 4.40 -5.91 19.72
CA LEU A 94 4.76 -7.20 20.34
C LEU A 94 6.25 -7.31 20.58
N VAL A 95 7.09 -6.96 19.62
CA VAL A 95 8.56 -6.94 19.78
C VAL A 95 8.98 -6.01 20.89
N LYS A 96 8.40 -4.81 20.98
CA LYS A 96 8.70 -3.86 22.06
C LYS A 96 8.30 -4.39 23.43
N VAL A 97 7.19 -5.10 23.54
CA VAL A 97 6.76 -5.76 24.79
C VAL A 97 7.71 -6.92 25.13
N ASN A 98 8.08 -7.74 24.14
CA ASN A 98 8.98 -8.87 24.34
C ASN A 98 10.43 -8.43 24.63
N ASN A 99 10.92 -7.33 24.03
CA ASN A 99 12.25 -6.77 24.33
C ASN A 99 12.36 -6.15 25.73
N ILE A 100 11.23 -5.88 26.39
CA ILE A 100 11.21 -5.54 27.82
C ILE A 100 11.43 -6.80 28.66
N VAL A 101 11.18 -7.99 28.10
CA VAL A 101 11.25 -9.30 28.79
C VAL A 101 12.49 -10.11 28.37
N THR A 102 12.97 -9.98 27.14
CA THR A 102 14.15 -10.71 26.63
C THR A 102 14.89 -9.89 25.56
N GLN A 103 16.18 -9.63 25.82
CA GLN A 103 17.12 -9.21 24.77
C GLN A 103 17.36 -10.39 23.84
N SER A 104 16.71 -10.41 22.68
CA SER A 104 17.13 -11.23 21.57
C SER A 104 16.72 -10.58 20.24
N ASP A 105 17.73 -10.49 19.41
CA ASP A 105 17.81 -9.78 18.15
C ASP A 105 16.92 -10.36 17.04
N ASP A 106 16.49 -9.42 16.16
CA ASP A 106 16.27 -9.57 14.72
C ASP A 106 15.35 -10.66 14.18
N ILE A 107 14.10 -10.29 13.93
CA ILE A 107 13.38 -10.79 12.76
C ILE A 107 12.59 -9.61 12.15
N LEU A 108 13.23 -8.83 11.31
CA LEU A 108 12.54 -7.93 10.38
C LEU A 108 12.02 -8.75 9.21
N PRO A 109 10.78 -8.54 8.77
CA PRO A 109 10.20 -9.34 7.70
C PRO A 109 10.71 -8.89 6.31
N ALA A 110 11.99 -9.08 6.03
CA ALA A 110 12.56 -8.94 4.69
C ALA A 110 11.87 -9.87 3.67
N ASN A 111 11.21 -10.92 4.14
CA ASN A 111 10.49 -11.90 3.32
C ASN A 111 9.07 -11.46 2.90
N LEU A 112 8.62 -10.27 3.29
CA LEU A 112 7.25 -9.82 3.02
C LEU A 112 6.97 -9.58 1.52
N LEU A 113 7.99 -9.25 0.74
CA LEU A 113 7.89 -8.98 -0.70
C LEU A 113 7.83 -10.26 -1.54
N TYR A 114 8.49 -11.33 -1.10
CA TYR A 114 8.64 -12.55 -1.88
C TYR A 114 7.41 -13.45 -1.90
N SER A 115 6.54 -13.34 -0.90
CA SER A 115 5.47 -14.31 -0.67
C SER A 115 4.22 -14.09 -1.53
N ALA A 116 3.96 -12.88 -2.00
CA ALA A 116 2.69 -12.54 -2.65
C ALA A 116 2.59 -12.93 -4.14
N ALA A 117 3.72 -13.14 -4.83
CA ALA A 117 3.78 -13.32 -6.28
C ALA A 117 4.07 -14.77 -6.73
N SER A 118 4.25 -15.70 -5.81
CA SER A 118 4.90 -17.00 -6.08
C SER A 118 4.04 -18.06 -6.75
N ASN A 119 2.73 -17.87 -6.94
CA ASN A 119 1.83 -18.97 -7.28
C ASN A 119 1.29 -19.01 -8.73
N SER A 120 1.72 -18.11 -9.62
CA SER A 120 1.40 -18.20 -11.05
C SER A 120 2.62 -17.83 -11.91
N ALA A 121 2.68 -18.38 -13.13
CA ALA A 121 3.75 -18.02 -14.09
C ALA A 121 3.74 -16.51 -14.38
N GLU A 122 2.56 -15.90 -14.51
CA GLU A 122 2.39 -14.44 -14.65
C GLU A 122 2.94 -13.67 -13.44
N GLY A 123 2.75 -14.19 -12.21
CA GLY A 123 3.28 -13.59 -10.99
C GLY A 123 4.81 -13.55 -10.96
N LYS A 124 5.49 -14.55 -11.56
CA LYS A 124 6.95 -14.58 -11.64
C LYS A 124 7.50 -13.50 -12.56
N PHE A 125 6.93 -13.31 -13.76
CA PHE A 125 7.33 -12.23 -14.66
C PHE A 125 7.11 -10.85 -14.08
N VAL A 126 5.97 -10.63 -13.41
CA VAL A 126 5.70 -9.35 -12.70
C VAL A 126 6.74 -9.12 -11.61
N LEU A 127 7.14 -10.16 -10.88
CA LEU A 127 8.14 -10.05 -9.84
C LEU A 127 9.53 -9.72 -10.40
N GLU A 128 9.92 -10.32 -11.51
CA GLU A 128 11.18 -10.04 -12.20
C GLU A 128 11.24 -8.58 -12.67
N ASP A 129 10.16 -8.08 -13.27
CA ASP A 129 10.11 -6.68 -13.72
C ASP A 129 10.10 -5.70 -12.57
N VAL A 130 9.42 -6.01 -11.46
CA VAL A 130 9.48 -5.21 -10.24
C VAL A 130 10.90 -5.20 -9.66
N ASN A 131 11.56 -6.34 -9.58
CA ASN A 131 12.93 -6.43 -9.11
C ASN A 131 13.91 -5.67 -10.02
N LYS A 132 13.74 -5.76 -11.33
CA LYS A 132 14.50 -4.99 -12.32
C LYS A 132 14.26 -3.49 -12.15
N ALA A 133 13.00 -3.06 -11.97
CA ALA A 133 12.68 -1.66 -11.72
C ALA A 133 13.30 -1.16 -10.41
N LEU A 134 13.33 -1.97 -9.36
CA LEU A 134 13.97 -1.64 -8.09
C LEU A 134 15.49 -1.55 -8.23
N SER A 135 16.11 -2.48 -8.95
CA SER A 135 17.58 -2.47 -9.17
C SER A 135 18.05 -1.29 -10.03
N ASN A 136 17.17 -0.70 -10.83
CA ASN A 136 17.46 0.51 -11.62
C ASN A 136 17.38 1.81 -10.79
N LEU A 137 16.92 1.76 -9.55
CA LEU A 137 16.97 2.91 -8.67
C LEU A 137 18.40 3.14 -8.17
N SER A 138 18.86 4.40 -8.16
CA SER A 138 20.11 4.73 -7.47
C SER A 138 19.98 4.44 -5.97
N GLY A 139 21.10 4.08 -5.32
CA GLY A 139 21.11 3.70 -3.90
C GLY A 139 20.49 4.75 -2.98
N GLU A 140 20.60 6.04 -3.34
CA GLU A 140 20.01 7.13 -2.56
C GLU A 140 18.48 7.09 -2.53
N TYR A 141 17.82 6.53 -3.54
CA TYR A 141 16.36 6.34 -3.59
C TYR A 141 15.95 4.94 -3.15
N TYR A 142 16.74 3.93 -3.54
CA TYR A 142 16.49 2.53 -3.24
C TYR A 142 16.45 2.28 -1.72
N THR A 143 17.51 2.66 -1.00
CA THR A 143 17.64 2.36 0.43
C THR A 143 16.51 2.94 1.28
N PRO A 144 16.21 4.25 1.24
CA PRO A 144 15.11 4.78 2.05
C PRO A 144 13.74 4.27 1.60
N PHE A 145 13.58 3.92 0.31
CA PHE A 145 12.34 3.33 -0.19
C PHE A 145 12.13 1.91 0.35
N THR A 146 13.14 1.05 0.31
CA THR A 146 13.07 -0.32 0.82
C THR A 146 12.88 -0.35 2.34
N MET A 147 13.61 0.45 3.10
CA MET A 147 13.42 0.59 4.55
C MET A 147 11.99 1.03 4.89
N TYR A 148 11.44 2.03 4.16
CA TYR A 148 10.04 2.42 4.35
C TYR A 148 9.09 1.27 4.00
N PHE A 149 9.40 0.50 2.97
CA PHE A 149 8.59 -0.65 2.56
C PHE A 149 8.68 -1.79 3.57
N GLU A 150 9.82 -1.99 4.21
CA GLU A 150 10.04 -2.90 5.34
C GLU A 150 9.37 -2.44 6.62
N GLY A 151 8.86 -1.21 6.65
CA GLY A 151 8.02 -0.68 7.71
C GLY A 151 8.70 0.31 8.64
N TYR A 152 9.94 0.72 8.38
CA TYR A 152 10.59 1.80 9.12
C TYR A 152 9.80 3.09 9.01
N LYS A 153 9.75 3.86 10.11
CA LYS A 153 9.17 5.20 10.09
C LYS A 153 10.17 6.20 9.51
N TYR A 154 9.68 7.31 9.00
CA TYR A 154 10.55 8.32 8.39
C TYR A 154 11.66 8.85 9.31
N HIS A 155 11.40 8.97 10.62
CA HIS A 155 12.42 9.40 11.57
C HIS A 155 13.45 8.29 11.82
N GLU A 156 13.05 7.03 11.93
CA GLU A 156 13.95 5.89 12.04
C GLU A 156 14.89 5.80 10.81
N ILE A 157 14.34 5.97 9.60
CA ILE A 157 15.14 6.03 8.36
C ILE A 157 16.10 7.23 8.37
N ALA A 158 15.64 8.39 8.86
CA ALA A 158 16.45 9.59 8.94
C ALA A 158 17.64 9.42 9.88
N GLU A 159 17.44 8.78 11.03
CA GLU A 159 18.47 8.43 12.00
C GLU A 159 19.46 7.41 11.44
N GLU A 160 18.97 6.30 10.89
CA GLU A 160 19.79 5.23 10.32
C GLU A 160 20.68 5.70 9.16
N LEU A 161 20.12 6.51 8.26
CA LEU A 161 20.86 7.01 7.10
C LEU A 161 21.59 8.34 7.37
N ASN A 162 21.47 8.90 8.57
CA ASN A 162 22.03 10.18 8.97
C ASN A 162 21.71 11.32 7.97
N ILE A 163 20.42 11.43 7.59
CA ILE A 163 19.92 12.47 6.68
C ILE A 163 18.67 13.14 7.24
N PRO A 164 18.37 14.39 6.86
CA PRO A 164 17.16 15.07 7.31
C PRO A 164 15.90 14.31 6.93
N ILE A 165 14.89 14.28 7.81
CA ILE A 165 13.60 13.63 7.57
C ILE A 165 12.87 14.16 6.32
N GLY A 166 13.09 15.43 5.96
CA GLY A 166 12.60 16.02 4.72
C GLY A 166 13.21 15.35 3.48
N THR A 167 14.52 15.02 3.56
CA THR A 167 15.25 14.31 2.49
C THR A 167 14.72 12.89 2.35
N VAL A 168 14.46 12.18 3.45
CA VAL A 168 13.84 10.84 3.42
C VAL A 168 12.50 10.88 2.68
N LYS A 169 11.62 11.81 3.04
CA LYS A 169 10.31 11.97 2.40
C LYS A 169 10.44 12.23 0.89
N THR A 170 11.35 13.11 0.51
CA THR A 170 11.60 13.46 -0.90
C THR A 170 12.16 12.27 -1.67
N ARG A 171 13.15 11.57 -1.14
CA ARG A 171 13.75 10.40 -1.78
C ARG A 171 12.74 9.28 -1.99
N ILE A 172 11.92 8.97 -1.00
CA ILE A 172 10.84 7.97 -1.11
C ILE A 172 9.79 8.43 -2.16
N HIS A 173 9.45 9.71 -2.20
CA HIS A 173 8.54 10.24 -3.21
C HIS A 173 9.09 10.08 -4.63
N VAL A 174 10.35 10.43 -4.84
CA VAL A 174 11.03 10.29 -6.14
C VAL A 174 11.12 8.82 -6.54
N ALA A 175 11.52 7.92 -5.61
CA ALA A 175 11.54 6.48 -5.86
C ALA A 175 10.19 5.96 -6.38
N ARG A 176 9.09 6.33 -5.73
CA ARG A 176 7.73 5.95 -6.17
C ARG A 176 7.39 6.48 -7.56
N LYS A 177 7.81 7.71 -7.87
CA LYS A 177 7.58 8.31 -9.20
C LYS A 177 8.34 7.56 -10.29
N LEU A 178 9.60 7.22 -10.04
CA LEU A 178 10.44 6.47 -10.97
C LEU A 178 9.91 5.05 -11.18
N LEU A 179 9.58 4.32 -10.11
CA LEU A 179 8.98 2.98 -10.19
C LEU A 179 7.64 2.99 -10.94
N LYS A 180 6.78 3.98 -10.67
CA LYS A 180 5.51 4.13 -11.39
C LYS A 180 5.72 4.37 -12.88
N SER A 181 6.75 5.10 -13.26
CA SER A 181 7.09 5.34 -14.66
C SER A 181 7.58 4.06 -15.36
N GLN A 182 8.44 3.29 -14.70
CA GLN A 182 8.99 2.03 -15.22
C GLN A 182 7.93 0.92 -15.29
N LEU A 183 6.99 0.91 -14.34
CA LEU A 183 5.92 -0.09 -14.25
C LEU A 183 4.58 0.40 -14.83
N LYS A 184 4.62 1.39 -15.75
CA LYS A 184 3.42 2.05 -16.28
C LYS A 184 2.47 1.07 -17.00
N ASP A 185 3.01 0.07 -17.67
CA ASP A 185 2.21 -0.90 -18.43
C ASP A 185 1.36 -1.78 -17.51
N TYR A 186 1.84 -2.08 -16.32
CA TYR A 186 1.06 -2.78 -15.29
C TYR A 186 -0.06 -1.92 -14.70
N ALA A 187 0.15 -0.60 -14.58
CA ALA A 187 -0.86 0.32 -14.08
C ALA A 187 -2.03 0.51 -15.07
N ALA A 188 -1.79 0.29 -16.35
CA ALA A 188 -2.80 0.38 -17.42
C ALA A 188 -3.58 -0.93 -17.64
N GLY A 189 -3.38 -1.96 -16.82
CA GLY A 189 -4.05 -3.26 -16.98
C GLY A 189 -3.60 -4.05 -18.20
N ARG A 190 -2.47 -3.67 -18.80
CA ARG A 190 -1.86 -4.38 -19.94
C ARG A 190 -0.93 -5.47 -19.45
N THR A 191 -1.45 -6.41 -18.65
CA THR A 191 -0.77 -7.66 -18.36
C THR A 191 -0.95 -8.58 -19.56
N GLY A 192 0.16 -8.91 -20.26
CA GLY A 192 0.20 -10.05 -21.15
C GLY A 192 -0.10 -9.77 -22.63
N LYS A 193 0.74 -8.97 -23.29
CA LYS A 193 1.08 -9.25 -24.70
C LYS A 193 2.60 -9.44 -24.76
N VAL A 194 3.02 -10.67 -24.58
CA VAL A 194 4.31 -11.14 -25.07
C VAL A 194 4.16 -11.15 -26.59
N VAL A 195 4.71 -10.16 -27.25
CA VAL A 195 4.92 -10.19 -28.70
C VAL A 195 6.14 -11.07 -28.87
N TYR A 196 5.93 -12.31 -29.31
CA TYR A 196 6.98 -13.11 -29.92
C TYR A 196 7.21 -12.49 -31.30
N GLU A 197 8.29 -11.76 -31.47
CA GLU A 197 8.84 -11.47 -32.79
C GLU A 197 9.48 -12.76 -33.31
N ASP A 198 9.01 -13.19 -34.48
CA ASP A 198 9.51 -14.32 -35.29
C ASP A 198 10.93 -14.02 -35.83
#